data_5464256210142ae6c3aa43f48fe3fcd4
#
_entry.id   5464256210142ae6c3aa43f48fe3fcd4
#
_cell.length_a   1.000
_cell.length_b   1.000
_cell.length_c   1.000
_cell.angle_alpha   90.00
_cell.angle_beta   90.00
_cell.angle_gamma   90.00
#
_symmetry.space_group_name_H-M   'P 1'
#
loop_
_entity.id
_entity.type
_entity.pdbx_description
1 polymer ?
#
loop_
_entity_poly.entity_id
_entity_poly.type
_entity_poly.pdbx_seq_one_letter_code
_entity_poly.pdbx_strand_id
1 'polypeptide(L)'
;MKSIVRLIALALMLLVLSPEVEAQQVPQLPTDSAVRIGRLHNGLTYYIRHNERPKGQADFYIAQRVGSILENEDQRGLAHFLEHMCFNGTTNFPGKKLTTWLESVGVKFGYNLNAKTGFDMTVYNISNVPVARESVQDSCLLILHDWANDLLLADDEIDAERAVIHEEWRQSNVGQMRILEKLLPVMYPDNKYGVRLPIGTMEVVDNFPYQALRDYYEAWYRPDQQAVIVVGDINVDLIEEKIKKMFS
;
A
#
# COMPACT_ATOMS: atom_id res chain seq x y z
N MET A 1 37.75 46.43 -23.56
CA MET A 1 37.29 46.46 -22.16
C MET A 1 35.94 47.16 -21.97
N LYS A 2 35.74 48.41 -22.40
CA LYS A 2 34.47 49.17 -22.18
C LYS A 2 33.23 48.50 -22.79
N SER A 3 33.33 47.78 -23.93
CA SER A 3 32.19 47.07 -24.56
C SER A 3 31.80 45.81 -23.82
N ILE A 4 32.73 45.07 -23.25
CA ILE A 4 32.45 43.84 -22.47
C ILE A 4 31.76 44.18 -21.15
N VAL A 5 32.19 45.25 -20.48
CA VAL A 5 31.56 45.74 -19.24
C VAL A 5 30.12 46.20 -19.50
N ARG A 6 29.85 46.84 -20.64
CA ARG A 6 28.51 47.24 -21.03
C ARG A 6 27.60 46.04 -21.33
N LEU A 7 28.11 44.99 -21.98
CA LEU A 7 27.37 43.74 -22.24
C LEU A 7 27.04 43.00 -20.97
N ILE A 8 28.00 42.93 -20.02
CA ILE A 8 27.78 42.30 -18.71
C ILE A 8 26.75 43.11 -17.89
N ALA A 9 26.83 44.43 -17.90
CA ALA A 9 25.85 45.27 -17.21
C ALA A 9 24.45 45.15 -17.80
N LEU A 10 24.30 45.01 -19.14
CA LEU A 10 23.04 44.82 -19.81
C LEU A 10 22.45 43.42 -19.52
N ALA A 11 23.29 42.38 -19.47
CA ALA A 11 22.87 41.02 -19.09
C ALA A 11 22.40 40.92 -17.63
N LEU A 12 23.09 41.60 -16.72
CA LEU A 12 22.70 41.71 -15.32
C LEU A 12 21.39 42.51 -15.14
N MET A 13 21.19 43.56 -15.94
CA MET A 13 19.95 44.34 -15.92
C MET A 13 18.73 43.54 -16.46
N LEU A 14 18.94 42.68 -17.47
CA LEU A 14 17.90 41.77 -17.96
C LEU A 14 17.53 40.68 -16.97
N LEU A 15 18.46 40.22 -16.13
CA LEU A 15 18.23 39.24 -15.04
C LEU A 15 17.41 39.85 -13.89
N VAL A 16 17.56 41.16 -13.64
CA VAL A 16 16.81 41.86 -12.58
C VAL A 16 15.40 42.26 -13.05
N LEU A 17 15.20 42.34 -14.38
CA LEU A 17 13.89 42.66 -14.99
C LEU A 17 13.08 41.43 -15.41
N SER A 18 13.56 40.23 -15.14
CA SER A 18 12.71 39.03 -15.31
C SER A 18 11.51 39.17 -14.35
N PRO A 19 10.27 39.21 -14.85
CA PRO A 19 9.10 39.19 -13.97
C PRO A 19 9.21 37.95 -13.11
N GLU A 20 9.04 38.09 -11.78
CA GLU A 20 8.86 36.95 -10.90
C GLU A 20 7.71 36.15 -11.51
N VAL A 21 7.99 34.98 -12.05
CA VAL A 21 6.97 34.04 -12.44
C VAL A 21 6.41 33.50 -11.13
N GLU A 22 5.42 34.19 -10.58
CA GLU A 22 4.61 33.59 -9.51
C GLU A 22 4.06 32.29 -10.06
N ALA A 23 4.54 31.19 -9.49
CA ALA A 23 3.98 29.88 -9.80
C ALA A 23 2.48 29.99 -9.53
N GLN A 24 1.68 29.79 -10.58
CA GLN A 24 0.23 29.85 -10.49
C GLN A 24 -0.18 28.85 -9.40
N GLN A 25 -0.64 29.37 -8.25
CA GLN A 25 -1.13 28.49 -7.18
C GLN A 25 -2.34 27.75 -7.73
N VAL A 26 -2.15 26.46 -8.01
CA VAL A 26 -3.28 25.60 -8.38
C VAL A 26 -4.23 25.59 -7.19
N PRO A 27 -5.48 26.03 -7.33
CA PRO A 27 -6.43 26.05 -6.21
C PRO A 27 -6.58 24.62 -5.69
N GLN A 28 -6.48 24.48 -4.36
CA GLN A 28 -6.73 23.18 -3.74
C GLN A 28 -8.15 22.74 -4.06
N LEU A 29 -8.30 21.50 -4.53
CA LEU A 29 -9.62 20.92 -4.71
C LEU A 29 -10.33 20.83 -3.35
N PRO A 30 -11.62 21.19 -3.27
CA PRO A 30 -12.36 21.05 -2.04
C PRO A 30 -12.43 19.56 -1.63
N THR A 31 -12.20 19.29 -0.36
CA THR A 31 -12.41 17.96 0.22
C THR A 31 -13.91 17.62 0.18
N ASP A 32 -14.28 16.40 -0.23
CA ASP A 32 -15.66 15.93 -0.14
C ASP A 32 -16.09 15.92 1.34
N SER A 33 -17.00 16.79 1.73
CA SER A 33 -17.50 16.92 3.10
C SER A 33 -18.26 15.68 3.58
N ALA A 34 -18.65 14.78 2.69
CA ALA A 34 -19.30 13.53 3.04
C ALA A 34 -18.30 12.42 3.46
N VAL A 35 -16.99 12.66 3.30
CA VAL A 35 -15.96 11.75 3.81
C VAL A 35 -15.64 12.11 5.27
N ARG A 36 -15.90 11.18 6.18
CA ARG A 36 -15.44 11.27 7.56
C ARG A 36 -13.97 10.88 7.61
N ILE A 37 -13.12 11.84 8.01
CA ILE A 37 -11.67 11.64 8.15
C ILE A 37 -11.32 11.79 9.63
N GLY A 38 -10.51 10.88 10.16
CA GLY A 38 -9.99 10.97 11.51
C GLY A 38 -8.62 10.33 11.65
N ARG A 39 -7.97 10.60 12.79
CA ARG A 39 -6.68 10.04 13.15
C ARG A 39 -6.71 9.57 14.60
N LEU A 40 -6.25 8.35 14.85
CA LEU A 40 -6.15 7.78 16.18
C LEU A 40 -4.89 8.30 16.92
N HIS A 41 -4.83 8.10 18.22
CA HIS A 41 -3.68 8.54 19.03
C HIS A 41 -2.37 7.83 18.64
N ASN A 42 -2.45 6.58 18.16
CA ASN A 42 -1.31 5.82 17.66
C ASN A 42 -0.85 6.25 16.27
N GLY A 43 -1.56 7.18 15.64
CA GLY A 43 -1.21 7.74 14.33
C GLY A 43 -1.96 7.15 13.14
N LEU A 44 -2.72 6.06 13.31
CA LEU A 44 -3.53 5.48 12.24
C LEU A 44 -4.58 6.48 11.75
N THR A 45 -4.68 6.61 10.43
CA THR A 45 -5.69 7.46 9.79
C THR A 45 -6.86 6.61 9.31
N TYR A 46 -8.08 7.16 9.31
CA TYR A 46 -9.23 6.47 8.71
C TYR A 46 -10.05 7.40 7.83
N TYR A 47 -10.68 6.79 6.83
CA TYR A 47 -11.58 7.44 5.89
C TYR A 47 -12.86 6.62 5.79
N ILE A 48 -14.01 7.22 6.04
CA ILE A 48 -15.31 6.53 5.99
C ILE A 48 -16.25 7.34 5.12
N ARG A 49 -16.89 6.68 4.14
CA ARG A 49 -17.81 7.31 3.21
C ARG A 49 -19.06 6.45 3.03
N HIS A 50 -20.24 6.99 3.39
CA HIS A 50 -21.49 6.35 3.01
C HIS A 50 -21.74 6.44 1.51
N ASN A 51 -22.10 5.31 0.88
CA ASN A 51 -22.44 5.21 -0.53
C ASN A 51 -23.39 4.03 -0.76
N GLU A 52 -24.62 4.29 -1.20
CA GLU A 52 -25.64 3.26 -1.45
C GLU A 52 -25.52 2.57 -2.82
N ARG A 53 -24.42 2.70 -3.52
CA ARG A 53 -24.25 2.13 -4.86
C ARG A 53 -22.97 1.31 -4.94
N PRO A 54 -23.09 -0.05 -4.95
CA PRO A 54 -24.32 -0.83 -4.89
C PRO A 54 -24.93 -0.87 -3.47
N LYS A 55 -26.26 -0.96 -3.39
CA LYS A 55 -26.98 -1.03 -2.12
C LYS A 55 -26.66 -2.33 -1.37
N GLY A 56 -26.54 -2.24 -0.04
CA GLY A 56 -26.28 -3.37 0.84
C GLY A 56 -24.85 -3.93 0.73
N GLN A 57 -23.90 -3.20 0.12
CA GLN A 57 -22.51 -3.60 -0.02
C GLN A 57 -21.56 -2.50 0.43
N ALA A 58 -20.38 -2.91 0.88
CA ALA A 58 -19.28 -2.01 1.19
C ALA A 58 -17.92 -2.60 0.82
N ASP A 59 -16.97 -1.71 0.65
CA ASP A 59 -15.57 -2.00 0.43
C ASP A 59 -14.76 -1.63 1.67
N PHE A 60 -13.82 -2.49 2.04
CA PHE A 60 -12.92 -2.34 3.17
C PHE A 60 -11.49 -2.37 2.65
N TYR A 61 -10.71 -1.35 2.96
CA TYR A 61 -9.31 -1.23 2.56
C TYR A 61 -8.41 -0.96 3.76
N ILE A 62 -7.21 -1.50 3.72
CA ILE A 62 -6.09 -0.95 4.47
C ILE A 62 -4.97 -0.59 3.50
N ALA A 63 -4.52 0.66 3.58
CA ALA A 63 -3.39 1.17 2.81
C ALA A 63 -2.19 1.36 3.74
N GLN A 64 -1.06 0.79 3.33
CA GLN A 64 0.22 0.92 3.99
C GLN A 64 1.10 1.87 3.19
N ARG A 65 1.66 2.91 3.78
CA ARG A 65 2.71 3.72 3.16
C ARG A 65 4.05 2.96 3.25
N VAL A 66 4.02 1.73 2.80
CA VAL A 66 5.09 0.75 2.84
C VAL A 66 5.15 0.06 1.49
N GLY A 67 6.32 0.06 0.86
CA GLY A 67 6.52 -0.57 -0.43
C GLY A 67 8.02 -0.87 -0.64
N SER A 68 8.35 -1.34 -1.81
CA SER A 68 9.69 -1.85 -2.11
C SER A 68 10.81 -0.81 -1.98
N ILE A 69 10.50 0.49 -2.00
CA ILE A 69 11.50 1.55 -1.80
C ILE A 69 12.12 1.56 -0.39
N LEU A 70 11.44 0.98 0.59
CA LEU A 70 11.91 0.90 1.97
C LEU A 70 12.87 -0.28 2.20
N GLU A 71 12.96 -1.20 1.24
CA GLU A 71 13.83 -2.37 1.33
C GLU A 71 15.32 -1.99 1.30
N ASN A 72 16.12 -2.74 2.05
CA ASN A 72 17.57 -2.79 1.90
C ASN A 72 17.97 -3.74 0.75
N GLU A 73 19.28 -3.87 0.45
CA GLU A 73 19.72 -4.74 -0.64
C GLU A 73 19.40 -6.22 -0.41
N ASP A 74 19.50 -6.67 0.84
CA ASP A 74 19.20 -8.02 1.31
C ASP A 74 17.70 -8.28 1.57
N GLN A 75 16.86 -7.27 1.33
CA GLN A 75 15.41 -7.32 1.52
C GLN A 75 14.61 -7.18 0.22
N ARG A 76 15.27 -7.20 -0.94
CA ARG A 76 14.63 -6.97 -2.24
C ARG A 76 13.57 -8.00 -2.57
N GLY A 77 12.30 -7.58 -2.49
CA GLY A 77 11.11 -8.40 -2.68
C GLY A 77 10.33 -8.68 -1.41
N LEU A 78 10.83 -8.29 -0.20
CA LEU A 78 10.13 -8.57 1.06
C LEU A 78 8.81 -7.79 1.19
N ALA A 79 8.70 -6.59 0.63
CA ALA A 79 7.44 -5.84 0.63
C ALA A 79 6.32 -6.63 -0.08
N HIS A 80 6.62 -7.20 -1.23
CA HIS A 80 5.68 -8.02 -2.01
C HIS A 80 5.46 -9.40 -1.36
N PHE A 81 6.52 -10.01 -0.86
CA PHE A 81 6.41 -11.26 -0.12
C PHE A 81 5.50 -11.14 1.10
N LEU A 82 5.62 -10.04 1.84
CA LEU A 82 4.77 -9.74 2.99
C LEU A 82 3.30 -9.54 2.57
N GLU A 83 3.05 -8.97 1.39
CA GLU A 83 1.69 -8.89 0.82
C GLU A 83 1.06 -10.27 0.73
N HIS A 84 1.76 -11.26 0.18
CA HIS A 84 1.29 -12.63 0.06
C HIS A 84 1.03 -13.26 1.43
N MET A 85 1.93 -13.04 2.39
CA MET A 85 1.80 -13.59 3.74
C MET A 85 0.57 -13.10 4.50
N CYS A 86 -0.02 -11.96 4.12
CA CYS A 86 -1.30 -11.50 4.67
C CYS A 86 -2.46 -12.49 4.41
N PHE A 87 -2.33 -13.38 3.43
CA PHE A 87 -3.32 -14.40 3.10
C PHE A 87 -2.96 -15.80 3.64
N ASN A 88 -1.78 -15.96 4.24
CA ASN A 88 -1.23 -17.24 4.70
C ASN A 88 -1.28 -17.41 6.22
N GLY A 89 -2.12 -16.63 6.90
CA GLY A 89 -2.44 -16.81 8.30
C GLY A 89 -2.18 -15.59 9.17
N THR A 90 -3.20 -15.30 9.96
CA THR A 90 -3.19 -14.25 10.99
C THR A 90 -3.60 -14.85 12.32
N THR A 91 -3.43 -14.09 13.41
CA THR A 91 -3.79 -14.54 14.76
C THR A 91 -5.24 -15.00 14.86
N ASN A 92 -6.18 -14.24 14.29
CA ASN A 92 -7.60 -14.58 14.35
C ASN A 92 -8.05 -15.53 13.23
N PHE A 93 -7.31 -15.57 12.12
CA PHE A 93 -7.59 -16.41 10.95
C PHE A 93 -6.35 -17.23 10.56
N PRO A 94 -5.95 -18.23 11.36
CA PRO A 94 -4.75 -19.03 11.06
C PRO A 94 -4.92 -19.87 9.79
N GLY A 95 -3.84 -20.00 9.02
CA GLY A 95 -3.79 -20.73 7.76
C GLY A 95 -4.78 -20.14 6.74
N LYS A 96 -5.57 -20.99 6.10
CA LYS A 96 -6.53 -20.56 5.07
C LYS A 96 -7.92 -20.15 5.61
N LYS A 97 -8.07 -19.96 6.91
CA LYS A 97 -9.38 -19.61 7.50
C LYS A 97 -9.90 -18.26 7.03
N LEU A 98 -9.02 -17.29 6.77
CA LEU A 98 -9.39 -15.97 6.24
C LEU A 98 -10.10 -16.10 4.89
N THR A 99 -9.47 -16.73 3.93
CA THR A 99 -10.03 -16.90 2.58
C THR A 99 -11.30 -17.76 2.61
N THR A 100 -11.31 -18.84 3.37
CA THR A 100 -12.49 -19.70 3.54
C THR A 100 -13.68 -18.94 4.16
N TRP A 101 -13.43 -18.10 5.17
CA TRP A 101 -14.48 -17.29 5.78
C TRP A 101 -15.01 -16.25 4.79
N LEU A 102 -14.14 -15.54 4.08
CA LEU A 102 -14.54 -14.55 3.08
C LEU A 102 -15.36 -15.18 1.95
N GLU A 103 -14.98 -16.37 1.47
CA GLU A 103 -15.75 -17.12 0.48
C GLU A 103 -17.16 -17.49 1.00
N SER A 104 -17.27 -17.84 2.28
CA SER A 104 -18.57 -18.19 2.91
C SER A 104 -19.56 -17.02 2.95
N VAL A 105 -19.07 -15.77 2.88
CA VAL A 105 -19.89 -14.56 2.81
C VAL A 105 -19.99 -13.97 1.40
N GLY A 106 -19.50 -14.71 0.38
CA GLY A 106 -19.63 -14.36 -1.02
C GLY A 106 -18.48 -13.53 -1.60
N VAL A 107 -17.40 -13.33 -0.85
CA VAL A 107 -16.17 -12.65 -1.31
C VAL A 107 -15.22 -13.68 -1.93
N LYS A 108 -14.80 -13.46 -3.18
CA LYS A 108 -13.94 -14.39 -3.93
C LYS A 108 -12.54 -13.81 -4.09
N PHE A 109 -11.52 -14.63 -3.82
CA PHE A 109 -10.12 -14.28 -4.05
C PHE A 109 -9.88 -13.95 -5.53
N GLY A 110 -9.07 -12.92 -5.80
CA GLY A 110 -8.77 -12.43 -7.16
C GLY A 110 -9.88 -11.60 -7.81
N TYR A 111 -11.10 -11.62 -7.28
CA TYR A 111 -12.21 -10.79 -7.77
C TYR A 111 -12.62 -9.70 -6.78
N ASN A 112 -12.91 -10.06 -5.53
CA ASN A 112 -13.32 -9.14 -4.46
C ASN A 112 -12.22 -8.94 -3.40
N LEU A 113 -11.36 -9.93 -3.24
CA LEU A 113 -10.25 -9.94 -2.30
C LEU A 113 -8.95 -9.81 -3.10
N ASN A 114 -8.25 -8.72 -2.93
CA ASN A 114 -7.01 -8.43 -3.64
C ASN A 114 -6.03 -7.64 -2.77
N ALA A 115 -4.78 -7.65 -3.19
CA ALA A 115 -3.75 -6.74 -2.71
C ALA A 115 -2.86 -6.27 -3.85
N LYS A 116 -2.07 -5.25 -3.61
CA LYS A 116 -1.12 -4.71 -4.57
C LYS A 116 0.01 -4.01 -3.85
N THR A 117 1.23 -4.43 -4.14
CA THR A 117 2.46 -3.77 -3.70
C THR A 117 3.05 -2.90 -4.82
N GLY A 118 3.34 -1.66 -4.48
CA GLY A 118 4.06 -0.71 -5.32
C GLY A 118 5.42 -0.34 -4.73
N PHE A 119 6.04 0.69 -5.29
CA PHE A 119 7.28 1.23 -4.73
C PHE A 119 7.06 1.87 -3.36
N ASP A 120 6.00 2.66 -3.21
CA ASP A 120 5.76 3.51 -2.03
C ASP A 120 4.63 3.00 -1.13
N MET A 121 3.82 2.08 -1.62
CA MET A 121 2.56 1.75 -0.97
C MET A 121 2.14 0.31 -1.26
N THR A 122 1.58 -0.34 -0.23
CA THR A 122 0.86 -1.61 -0.36
C THR A 122 -0.59 -1.40 0.06
N VAL A 123 -1.53 -1.89 -0.72
CA VAL A 123 -2.97 -1.76 -0.45
C VAL A 123 -3.63 -3.13 -0.48
N TYR A 124 -4.43 -3.42 0.53
CA TYR A 124 -5.28 -4.61 0.62
C TYR A 124 -6.73 -4.20 0.56
N ASN A 125 -7.56 -4.96 -0.12
CA ASN A 125 -8.99 -4.67 -0.20
C ASN A 125 -9.88 -5.91 -0.16
N ILE A 126 -11.02 -5.73 0.49
CA ILE A 126 -12.16 -6.65 0.49
C ILE A 126 -13.33 -5.85 -0.08
N SER A 127 -13.71 -6.12 -1.32
CA SER A 127 -14.69 -5.31 -2.05
C SER A 127 -16.02 -6.01 -2.22
N ASN A 128 -17.09 -5.22 -2.40
CA ASN A 128 -18.46 -5.69 -2.61
C ASN A 128 -18.96 -6.64 -1.50
N VAL A 129 -18.55 -6.40 -0.26
CA VAL A 129 -18.95 -7.21 0.90
C VAL A 129 -20.42 -6.97 1.22
N PRO A 130 -21.27 -8.03 1.36
CA PRO A 130 -22.63 -7.88 1.83
C PRO A 130 -22.68 -7.43 3.29
N VAL A 131 -23.11 -6.18 3.56
CA VAL A 131 -23.05 -5.54 4.89
C VAL A 131 -24.35 -5.54 5.68
N ALA A 132 -25.35 -6.31 5.24
CA ALA A 132 -26.63 -6.42 5.95
C ALA A 132 -26.48 -6.99 7.38
N ARG A 133 -25.47 -7.82 7.62
CA ARG A 133 -25.14 -8.36 8.94
C ARG A 133 -23.97 -7.59 9.54
N GLU A 134 -24.15 -7.03 10.71
CA GLU A 134 -23.11 -6.28 11.43
C GLU A 134 -21.87 -7.13 11.72
N SER A 135 -22.06 -8.43 12.05
CA SER A 135 -20.96 -9.36 12.27
C SER A 135 -20.03 -9.53 11.06
N VAL A 136 -20.52 -9.34 9.83
CA VAL A 136 -19.68 -9.36 8.62
C VAL A 136 -18.81 -8.12 8.57
N GLN A 137 -19.35 -6.95 8.92
CA GLN A 137 -18.59 -5.71 9.02
C GLN A 137 -17.48 -5.82 10.08
N ASP A 138 -17.81 -6.40 11.25
CA ASP A 138 -16.86 -6.63 12.34
C ASP A 138 -15.71 -7.54 11.91
N SER A 139 -16.03 -8.63 11.22
CA SER A 139 -15.01 -9.56 10.74
C SER A 139 -14.14 -8.94 9.65
N CYS A 140 -14.70 -8.13 8.75
CA CYS A 140 -13.88 -7.41 7.76
C CYS A 140 -12.91 -6.43 8.44
N LEU A 141 -13.37 -5.66 9.43
CA LEU A 141 -12.50 -4.78 10.20
C LEU A 141 -11.44 -5.55 10.98
N LEU A 142 -11.78 -6.72 11.54
CA LEU A 142 -10.83 -7.59 12.23
C LEU A 142 -9.76 -8.12 11.26
N ILE A 143 -10.13 -8.48 10.03
CA ILE A 143 -9.16 -8.87 9.00
C ILE A 143 -8.20 -7.71 8.68
N LEU A 144 -8.72 -6.48 8.52
CA LEU A 144 -7.84 -5.32 8.31
C LEU A 144 -6.90 -5.09 9.51
N HIS A 145 -7.39 -5.30 10.74
CA HIS A 145 -6.57 -5.20 11.94
C HIS A 145 -5.47 -6.27 11.95
N ASP A 146 -5.80 -7.51 11.65
CA ASP A 146 -4.84 -8.60 11.58
C ASP A 146 -3.76 -8.34 10.51
N TRP A 147 -4.13 -7.83 9.36
CA TRP A 147 -3.16 -7.42 8.33
C TRP A 147 -2.25 -6.28 8.80
N ALA A 148 -2.78 -5.39 9.64
CA ALA A 148 -2.02 -4.27 10.17
C ALA A 148 -0.97 -4.70 11.20
N ASN A 149 -1.25 -5.71 12.06
CA ASN A 149 -0.46 -5.95 13.27
C ASN A 149 -0.34 -7.41 13.72
N ASP A 150 -1.10 -8.36 13.16
CA ASP A 150 -1.27 -9.70 13.72
C ASP A 150 -0.97 -10.84 12.73
N LEU A 151 0.00 -10.66 11.82
CA LEU A 151 0.46 -11.71 10.92
C LEU A 151 1.24 -12.79 11.68
N LEU A 152 1.01 -14.06 11.37
CA LEU A 152 1.72 -15.19 12.00
C LEU A 152 3.14 -15.35 11.44
N LEU A 153 3.36 -15.13 10.16
CA LEU A 153 4.64 -15.29 9.46
C LEU A 153 5.33 -16.61 9.82
N ALA A 154 4.57 -17.73 9.75
CA ALA A 154 5.06 -19.06 10.07
C ALA A 154 6.12 -19.51 9.05
N ASP A 155 7.17 -20.19 9.52
CA ASP A 155 8.32 -20.56 8.70
C ASP A 155 7.94 -21.48 7.53
N ASP A 156 7.06 -22.45 7.77
CA ASP A 156 6.56 -23.38 6.77
C ASP A 156 5.68 -22.68 5.69
N GLU A 157 4.90 -21.70 6.08
CA GLU A 157 4.11 -20.88 5.13
C GLU A 157 5.03 -19.96 4.30
N ILE A 158 6.09 -19.39 4.90
CA ILE A 158 7.10 -18.61 4.20
C ILE A 158 7.79 -19.49 3.15
N ASP A 159 8.23 -20.69 3.52
CA ASP A 159 8.89 -21.59 2.58
C ASP A 159 7.96 -22.04 1.44
N ALA A 160 6.70 -22.30 1.72
CA ALA A 160 5.71 -22.62 0.71
C ALA A 160 5.49 -21.46 -0.28
N GLU A 161 5.48 -20.22 0.21
CA GLU A 161 5.20 -19.02 -0.58
C GLU A 161 6.35 -18.66 -1.52
N ARG A 162 7.62 -19.03 -1.22
CA ARG A 162 8.77 -18.82 -2.13
C ARG A 162 8.49 -19.36 -3.54
N ALA A 163 7.92 -20.55 -3.64
CA ALA A 163 7.60 -21.17 -4.92
C ALA A 163 6.50 -20.40 -5.67
N VAL A 164 5.54 -19.82 -4.97
CA VAL A 164 4.46 -19.00 -5.55
C VAL A 164 5.03 -17.72 -6.15
N ILE A 165 5.86 -16.97 -5.39
CA ILE A 165 6.54 -15.76 -5.87
C ILE A 165 7.44 -16.08 -7.07
N HIS A 166 8.14 -17.21 -7.04
CA HIS A 166 8.98 -17.64 -8.16
C HIS A 166 8.16 -17.88 -9.44
N GLU A 167 7.00 -18.52 -9.32
CA GLU A 167 6.11 -18.74 -10.45
C GLU A 167 5.53 -17.42 -10.98
N GLU A 168 5.17 -16.49 -10.12
CA GLU A 168 4.72 -15.16 -10.52
C GLU A 168 5.82 -14.39 -11.26
N TRP A 169 7.05 -14.40 -10.74
CA TRP A 169 8.20 -13.82 -11.43
C TRP A 169 8.38 -14.44 -12.81
N ARG A 170 8.29 -15.78 -12.91
CA ARG A 170 8.43 -16.49 -14.19
C ARG A 170 7.36 -16.06 -15.21
N GLN A 171 6.12 -15.89 -14.78
CA GLN A 171 5.01 -15.44 -15.63
C GLN A 171 5.13 -13.97 -16.01
N SER A 172 5.59 -13.12 -15.11
CA SER A 172 5.76 -11.68 -15.35
C SER A 172 7.03 -11.33 -16.14
N ASN A 173 8.01 -12.24 -16.24
CA ASN A 173 9.30 -12.01 -16.92
C ASN A 173 9.16 -12.06 -18.46
N VAL A 174 8.29 -11.22 -18.97
CA VAL A 174 8.07 -11.01 -20.41
C VAL A 174 9.00 -9.93 -20.96
N GLY A 175 9.08 -9.82 -22.29
CA GLY A 175 9.97 -8.86 -22.95
C GLY A 175 9.83 -7.41 -22.44
N GLN A 176 8.60 -6.98 -22.20
CA GLN A 176 8.33 -5.62 -21.68
C GLN A 176 8.90 -5.41 -20.28
N MET A 177 8.79 -6.39 -19.37
CA MET A 177 9.35 -6.30 -18.03
C MET A 177 10.88 -6.26 -18.07
N ARG A 178 11.53 -7.07 -18.89
CA ARG A 178 12.99 -7.03 -19.08
C ARG A 178 13.51 -5.71 -19.65
N ILE A 179 12.69 -5.02 -20.46
CA ILE A 179 13.01 -3.65 -20.92
C ILE A 179 12.90 -2.68 -19.77
N LEU A 180 11.82 -2.79 -18.98
CA LEU A 180 11.59 -1.91 -17.82
C LEU A 180 12.73 -2.03 -16.80
N GLU A 181 13.17 -3.24 -16.46
CA GLU A 181 14.30 -3.49 -15.55
C GLU A 181 15.60 -2.79 -16.00
N LYS A 182 15.84 -2.71 -17.30
CA LYS A 182 17.01 -2.01 -17.86
C LYS A 182 16.81 -0.50 -17.96
N LEU A 183 15.57 -0.08 -18.13
CA LEU A 183 15.24 1.34 -18.34
C LEU A 183 15.18 2.11 -17.01
N LEU A 184 14.64 1.49 -15.95
CA LEU A 184 14.47 2.13 -14.65
C LEU A 184 15.77 2.72 -14.07
N PRO A 185 16.92 2.02 -14.06
CA PRO A 185 18.18 2.60 -13.57
C PRO A 185 18.67 3.80 -14.40
N VAL A 186 18.31 3.86 -15.69
CA VAL A 186 18.66 4.99 -16.56
C VAL A 186 17.73 6.17 -16.31
N MET A 187 16.44 5.92 -16.05
CA MET A 187 15.45 6.96 -15.75
C MET A 187 15.64 7.55 -14.34
N TYR A 188 16.07 6.70 -13.40
CA TYR A 188 16.25 7.05 -11.99
C TYR A 188 17.65 6.67 -11.51
N PRO A 189 18.71 7.34 -12.04
CA PRO A 189 20.09 7.06 -11.64
C PRO A 189 20.29 7.40 -10.16
N ASP A 190 21.04 6.57 -9.46
CA ASP A 190 21.39 6.73 -8.04
C ASP A 190 20.15 6.84 -7.10
N ASN A 191 19.03 6.28 -7.53
CA ASN A 191 17.77 6.31 -6.78
C ASN A 191 17.18 4.90 -6.65
N LYS A 192 16.57 4.62 -5.50
CA LYS A 192 15.93 3.32 -5.23
C LYS A 192 14.82 2.97 -6.23
N TYR A 193 14.10 3.93 -6.80
CA TYR A 193 13.12 3.66 -7.87
C TYR A 193 13.74 2.97 -9.10
N GLY A 194 15.02 3.19 -9.36
CA GLY A 194 15.73 2.51 -10.44
C GLY A 194 15.97 1.02 -10.23
N VAL A 195 15.95 0.55 -8.98
CA VAL A 195 16.42 -0.81 -8.63
C VAL A 195 15.52 -1.59 -7.68
N ARG A 196 14.37 -1.04 -7.27
CA ARG A 196 13.45 -1.65 -6.28
C ARG A 196 12.12 -2.05 -6.90
N LEU A 197 12.13 -2.77 -8.02
CA LEU A 197 10.88 -3.38 -8.50
C LEU A 197 10.28 -4.28 -7.41
N PRO A 198 8.96 -4.19 -7.14
CA PRO A 198 8.32 -4.90 -6.04
C PRO A 198 8.51 -6.42 -6.06
N ILE A 199 8.59 -7.02 -7.24
CA ILE A 199 8.84 -8.49 -7.39
C ILE A 199 10.19 -8.91 -6.79
N GLY A 200 11.11 -7.96 -6.57
CA GLY A 200 12.42 -8.21 -5.98
C GLY A 200 13.38 -8.98 -6.86
N THR A 201 14.29 -9.70 -6.21
CA THR A 201 15.24 -10.60 -6.88
C THR A 201 15.07 -12.02 -6.34
N MET A 202 15.09 -12.99 -7.21
CA MET A 202 14.93 -14.39 -6.80
C MET A 202 16.07 -14.87 -5.90
N GLU A 203 17.27 -14.29 -6.04
CA GLU A 203 18.37 -14.55 -5.11
C GLU A 203 18.01 -14.22 -3.66
N VAL A 204 17.35 -13.08 -3.42
CA VAL A 204 16.87 -12.70 -2.08
C VAL A 204 15.65 -13.54 -1.71
N VAL A 205 14.64 -13.65 -2.58
CA VAL A 205 13.40 -14.40 -2.32
C VAL A 205 13.68 -15.83 -1.89
N ASP A 206 14.64 -16.50 -2.52
CA ASP A 206 14.99 -17.90 -2.19
C ASP A 206 15.76 -18.05 -0.88
N ASN A 207 16.51 -17.03 -0.47
CA ASN A 207 17.53 -17.18 0.57
C ASN A 207 17.36 -16.26 1.79
N PHE A 208 16.40 -15.32 1.81
CA PHE A 208 16.24 -14.47 2.98
C PHE A 208 15.90 -15.32 4.23
N PRO A 209 16.52 -15.01 5.39
CA PRO A 209 16.16 -15.67 6.64
C PRO A 209 14.77 -15.22 7.11
N TYR A 210 13.97 -16.12 7.68
CA TYR A 210 12.60 -15.81 8.15
C TYR A 210 12.55 -14.55 9.02
N GLN A 211 13.56 -14.33 9.85
CA GLN A 211 13.64 -13.15 10.69
C GLN A 211 13.70 -11.85 9.90
N ALA A 212 14.31 -11.82 8.72
CA ALA A 212 14.36 -10.62 7.89
C ALA A 212 12.97 -10.14 7.44
N LEU A 213 12.04 -11.07 7.17
CA LEU A 213 10.65 -10.74 6.85
C LEU A 213 9.90 -10.21 8.09
N ARG A 214 10.12 -10.82 9.26
CA ARG A 214 9.55 -10.36 10.53
C ARG A 214 10.07 -8.98 10.90
N ASP A 215 11.38 -8.76 10.77
CA ASP A 215 12.01 -7.45 11.02
C ASP A 215 11.46 -6.38 10.09
N TYR A 216 11.23 -6.73 8.81
CA TYR A 216 10.61 -5.81 7.83
C TYR A 216 9.17 -5.47 8.24
N TYR A 217 8.38 -6.46 8.66
CA TYR A 217 7.02 -6.26 9.14
C TYR A 217 6.98 -5.34 10.37
N GLU A 218 7.76 -5.65 11.41
CA GLU A 218 7.84 -4.86 12.64
C GLU A 218 8.32 -3.43 12.40
N ALA A 219 9.28 -3.24 11.49
CA ALA A 219 9.83 -1.93 11.20
C ALA A 219 8.83 -1.01 10.48
N TRP A 220 8.01 -1.55 9.59
CA TRP A 220 7.25 -0.74 8.66
C TRP A 220 5.74 -0.80 8.83
N TYR A 221 5.16 -1.91 9.27
CA TYR A 221 3.71 -2.01 9.48
C TYR A 221 3.31 -1.36 10.81
N ARG A 222 3.36 -0.05 10.83
CA ARG A 222 3.07 0.77 12.01
C ARG A 222 1.84 1.63 11.79
N PRO A 223 1.05 1.90 12.83
CA PRO A 223 -0.18 2.68 12.71
C PRO A 223 -0.01 4.04 12.04
N ASP A 224 1.13 4.73 12.27
CA ASP A 224 1.41 6.04 11.66
C ASP A 224 1.67 5.99 10.13
N GLN A 225 1.89 4.80 9.58
CA GLN A 225 2.02 4.54 8.14
C GLN A 225 0.77 3.91 7.53
N GLN A 226 -0.31 3.76 8.31
CA GLN A 226 -1.51 3.02 7.92
C GLN A 226 -2.74 3.91 7.78
N ALA A 227 -3.60 3.54 6.83
CA ALA A 227 -4.92 4.12 6.70
C ALA A 227 -5.98 3.04 6.47
N VAL A 228 -7.04 3.06 7.27
CA VAL A 228 -8.25 2.23 7.08
C VAL A 228 -9.27 3.03 6.30
N ILE A 229 -9.80 2.45 5.22
CA ILE A 229 -10.82 3.09 4.38
C ILE A 229 -12.04 2.17 4.29
N VAL A 230 -13.23 2.71 4.60
CA VAL A 230 -14.50 1.98 4.47
C VAL A 230 -15.48 2.82 3.65
N VAL A 231 -15.95 2.26 2.55
CA VAL A 231 -16.87 2.95 1.63
C VAL A 231 -18.01 2.01 1.25
N GLY A 232 -19.27 2.46 1.42
CA GLY A 232 -20.43 1.64 1.02
C GLY A 232 -21.70 1.98 1.76
N ASP A 233 -22.65 1.07 1.70
CA ASP A 233 -23.96 1.21 2.37
C ASP A 233 -23.83 0.85 3.85
N ILE A 234 -23.17 1.74 4.59
CA ILE A 234 -22.82 1.56 6.02
C ILE A 234 -23.24 2.77 6.86
N ASN A 235 -23.38 2.56 8.16
CA ASN A 235 -23.51 3.64 9.12
C ASN A 235 -22.11 4.17 9.49
N VAL A 236 -21.84 5.43 9.11
CA VAL A 236 -20.54 6.08 9.30
C VAL A 236 -20.13 6.15 10.77
N ASP A 237 -21.07 6.51 11.67
CA ASP A 237 -20.77 6.69 13.09
C ASP A 237 -20.46 5.33 13.75
N LEU A 238 -21.21 4.29 13.38
CA LEU A 238 -20.98 2.93 13.88
C LEU A 238 -19.61 2.38 13.42
N ILE A 239 -19.26 2.57 12.14
CA ILE A 239 -17.96 2.13 11.61
C ILE A 239 -16.82 2.91 12.30
N GLU A 240 -16.99 4.22 12.50
CA GLU A 240 -15.99 5.03 13.20
C GLU A 240 -15.75 4.54 14.64
N GLU A 241 -16.82 4.22 15.36
CA GLU A 241 -16.73 3.66 16.73
C GLU A 241 -15.97 2.33 16.74
N LYS A 242 -16.30 1.43 15.80
CA LYS A 242 -15.63 0.14 15.65
C LYS A 242 -14.13 0.30 15.33
N ILE A 243 -13.77 1.20 14.42
CA ILE A 243 -12.37 1.50 14.10
C ILE A 243 -11.65 2.03 15.34
N LYS A 244 -12.23 2.99 16.04
CA LYS A 244 -11.64 3.55 17.28
C LYS A 244 -11.43 2.48 18.35
N LYS A 245 -12.34 1.54 18.48
CA LYS A 245 -12.24 0.45 19.47
C LYS A 245 -11.20 -0.61 19.10
N MET A 246 -11.08 -0.93 17.81
CA MET A 246 -10.28 -2.07 17.34
C MET A 246 -8.83 -1.68 17.07
N PHE A 247 -8.58 -0.45 16.59
CA PHE A 247 -7.26 -0.01 16.13
C PHE A 247 -6.54 0.98 17.08
N SER A 248 -7.11 1.26 18.28
CA SER A 248 -6.50 2.18 19.26
C SER A 248 -5.40 1.55 20.10
#